data_bba3120adcdffc4ab838051df203f374
#
_entry.id   bba3120adcdffc4ab838051df203f374
#
_cell.length_a   1.000
_cell.length_b   1.000
_cell.length_c   1.000
_cell.angle_alpha   90.00
_cell.angle_beta   90.00
_cell.angle_gamma   90.00
#
_symmetry.space_group_name_H-M   'P 1'
#
loop_
_entity.id
_entity.type
_entity.pdbx_description
1 polymer ?
#
loop_
_entity_poly.entity_id
_entity_poly.type
_entity_poly.pdbx_seq_one_letter_code
_entity_poly.pdbx_strand_id
1 'polypeptide(L)'
;MRPIVVRGGGDLATGTIHRLGRSGYPVIILETDRPSAIRRLVAFSQAVYDGETEVEGMVCKRVESAEEALAAAAPMSPVLLVDPACISLDILQPEILIDGILAKRNLGTRRDMAELTIALGPGFEAGRDVDYVVETKRGHYLGRILNEGCAIPNTGVPGMIGGYGKERVVHSDRAGIFRANA
;
A
#
# COMPACT_ATOMS: atom_id res chain seq x y z
N MET A 1 11.46 14.90 11.82
CA MET A 1 11.28 14.35 10.46
C MET A 1 9.79 14.13 10.30
N ARG A 2 9.18 14.67 9.24
CA ARG A 2 7.76 14.46 8.98
C ARG A 2 7.51 13.02 8.56
N PRO A 3 6.37 12.40 8.94
CA PRO A 3 6.02 11.06 8.52
C PRO A 3 5.84 10.96 6.99
N ILE A 4 6.24 9.83 6.43
CA ILE A 4 5.88 9.45 5.08
C ILE A 4 4.45 8.89 5.11
N VAL A 5 3.58 9.39 4.24
CA VAL A 5 2.23 8.86 4.11
C VAL A 5 2.21 7.79 3.02
N VAL A 6 1.67 6.61 3.34
CA VAL A 6 1.49 5.50 2.38
C VAL A 6 0.00 5.20 2.24
N ARG A 7 -0.53 5.30 1.03
CA ARG A 7 -1.89 4.88 0.70
C ARG A 7 -1.91 3.36 0.46
N GLY A 8 -2.66 2.65 1.29
CA GLY A 8 -2.74 1.19 1.26
C GLY A 8 -1.72 0.50 2.16
N GLY A 9 -2.19 -0.47 2.93
CA GLY A 9 -1.42 -1.32 3.85
C GLY A 9 -1.42 -2.80 3.47
N GLY A 10 -1.69 -3.11 2.18
CA GLY A 10 -1.62 -4.49 1.67
C GLY A 10 -0.21 -5.08 1.77
N ASP A 11 -0.06 -6.36 1.47
CA ASP A 11 1.20 -7.09 1.64
C ASP A 11 2.40 -6.49 0.89
N LEU A 12 2.21 -6.00 -0.33
CA LEU A 12 3.29 -5.34 -1.08
C LEU A 12 3.64 -3.96 -0.51
N ALA A 13 2.62 -3.17 -0.14
CA ALA A 13 2.82 -1.89 0.54
C ALA A 13 3.53 -2.09 1.88
N THR A 14 3.17 -3.14 2.63
CA THR A 14 3.80 -3.51 3.91
C THR A 14 5.30 -3.72 3.76
N GLY A 15 5.76 -4.38 2.69
CA GLY A 15 7.18 -4.51 2.40
C GLY A 15 7.90 -3.17 2.22
N THR A 16 7.25 -2.21 1.56
CA THR A 16 7.76 -0.84 1.41
C THR A 16 7.78 -0.11 2.76
N ILE A 17 6.68 -0.17 3.51
CA ILE A 17 6.55 0.45 4.84
C ILE A 17 7.61 -0.10 5.80
N HIS A 18 7.79 -1.43 5.81
CA HIS A 18 8.80 -2.09 6.61
C HIS A 18 10.22 -1.57 6.28
N ARG A 19 10.52 -1.43 4.99
CA ARG A 19 11.81 -0.89 4.55
C ARG A 19 12.01 0.55 4.99
N LEU A 20 10.99 1.40 4.85
CA LEU A 20 11.03 2.80 5.28
C LEU A 20 11.25 2.90 6.80
N GLY A 21 10.49 2.15 7.59
CA GLY A 21 10.64 2.13 9.05
C GLY A 21 12.03 1.69 9.49
N ARG A 22 12.59 0.65 8.87
CA ARG A 22 13.99 0.22 9.13
C ARG A 22 15.03 1.25 8.68
N SER A 23 14.68 2.12 7.75
CA SER A 23 15.54 3.23 7.31
C SER A 23 15.40 4.48 8.18
N GLY A 24 14.61 4.41 9.27
CA GLY A 24 14.46 5.49 10.24
C GLY A 24 13.32 6.47 9.94
N TYR A 25 12.44 6.16 8.98
CA TYR A 25 11.31 7.02 8.65
C TYR A 25 10.06 6.60 9.44
N PRO A 26 9.36 7.54 10.13
CA PRO A 26 8.02 7.30 10.62
C PRO A 26 7.05 7.19 9.44
N VAL A 27 6.09 6.28 9.53
CA VAL A 27 5.12 6.03 8.45
C VAL A 27 3.69 6.07 8.98
N ILE A 28 2.82 6.78 8.25
CA ILE A 28 1.36 6.78 8.45
C ILE A 28 0.73 6.11 7.24
N ILE A 29 -0.12 5.12 7.49
CA ILE A 29 -0.83 4.35 6.46
C ILE A 29 -2.26 4.87 6.37
N LEU A 30 -2.72 5.23 5.18
CA LEU A 30 -4.12 5.53 4.90
C LEU A 30 -4.75 4.32 4.21
N GLU A 31 -5.78 3.74 4.83
CA GLU A 31 -6.40 2.50 4.34
C GLU A 31 -7.93 2.63 4.26
N THR A 32 -8.56 1.72 3.54
CA THR A 32 -10.02 1.58 3.51
C THR A 32 -10.53 0.89 4.79
N ASP A 33 -11.83 1.05 5.08
CA ASP A 33 -12.52 0.36 6.18
C ASP A 33 -12.65 -1.16 5.97
N ARG A 34 -12.50 -1.64 4.73
CA ARG A 34 -12.61 -3.06 4.34
C ARG A 34 -11.48 -3.49 3.42
N PRO A 35 -10.24 -3.53 3.91
CA PRO A 35 -9.12 -3.99 3.10
C PRO A 35 -9.27 -5.45 2.67
N SER A 36 -8.86 -5.73 1.43
CA SER A 36 -9.02 -7.03 0.78
C SER A 36 -7.71 -7.78 0.59
N ALA A 37 -6.72 -7.56 1.43
CA ALA A 37 -5.44 -8.26 1.34
C ALA A 37 -5.63 -9.77 1.50
N ILE A 38 -5.15 -10.55 0.50
CA ILE A 38 -5.23 -12.02 0.53
C ILE A 38 -4.25 -12.59 1.55
N ARG A 39 -3.05 -12.03 1.63
CA ARG A 39 -1.99 -12.44 2.58
C ARG A 39 -2.07 -11.61 3.85
N ARG A 40 -3.12 -11.80 4.62
CA ARG A 40 -3.45 -10.98 5.79
C ARG A 40 -2.37 -10.99 6.88
N LEU A 41 -1.69 -12.13 7.10
CA LEU A 41 -0.64 -12.26 8.12
C LEU A 41 0.64 -11.48 7.83
N VAL A 42 0.79 -10.94 6.62
CA VAL A 42 1.94 -10.11 6.21
C VAL A 42 1.49 -8.76 5.65
N ALA A 43 0.33 -8.29 6.09
CA ALA A 43 -0.27 -7.03 5.64
C ALA A 43 -0.67 -6.16 6.83
N PHE A 44 -0.12 -4.95 6.91
CA PHE A 44 -0.49 -3.99 7.95
C PHE A 44 -1.95 -3.55 7.89
N SER A 45 -2.61 -3.69 6.73
CA SER A 45 -4.06 -3.48 6.61
C SER A 45 -4.90 -4.38 7.53
N GLN A 46 -4.32 -5.47 8.07
CA GLN A 46 -4.99 -6.29 9.06
C GLN A 46 -5.32 -5.52 10.34
N ALA A 47 -4.55 -4.48 10.69
CA ALA A 47 -4.82 -3.61 11.83
C ALA A 47 -6.19 -2.90 11.76
N VAL A 48 -6.79 -2.76 10.56
CA VAL A 48 -8.17 -2.22 10.42
C VAL A 48 -9.17 -3.09 11.18
N TYR A 49 -8.98 -4.41 11.17
CA TYR A 49 -9.88 -5.38 11.80
C TYR A 49 -9.52 -5.67 13.26
N ASP A 50 -8.23 -5.78 13.55
CA ASP A 50 -7.74 -6.30 14.84
C ASP A 50 -7.27 -5.19 15.79
N GLY A 51 -7.23 -3.92 15.32
CA GLY A 51 -6.72 -2.77 16.07
C GLY A 51 -5.20 -2.63 15.99
N GLU A 52 -4.48 -3.74 15.92
CA GLU A 52 -3.04 -3.78 15.68
C GLU A 52 -2.63 -5.05 14.94
N THR A 53 -1.47 -5.03 14.30
CA THR A 53 -0.88 -6.21 13.67
C THR A 53 0.63 -6.10 13.65
N GLU A 54 1.31 -7.25 13.72
CA GLU A 54 2.75 -7.32 13.67
C GLU A 54 3.21 -8.04 12.40
N VAL A 55 4.20 -7.48 11.73
CA VAL A 55 4.88 -8.10 10.59
C VAL A 55 6.39 -7.97 10.78
N GLU A 56 7.08 -9.10 10.91
CA GLU A 56 8.55 -9.16 11.06
C GLU A 56 9.11 -8.24 12.16
N GLY A 57 8.48 -8.23 13.32
CA GLY A 57 8.90 -7.43 14.49
C GLY A 57 8.52 -5.95 14.41
N MET A 58 7.77 -5.54 13.39
CA MET A 58 7.23 -4.19 13.28
C MET A 58 5.73 -4.22 13.61
N VAL A 59 5.34 -3.48 14.66
CA VAL A 59 3.93 -3.39 15.09
C VAL A 59 3.29 -2.17 14.47
N CYS A 60 2.19 -2.37 13.74
CA CYS A 60 1.34 -1.32 13.20
C CYS A 60 0.07 -1.21 14.05
N LYS A 61 -0.24 -0.03 14.56
CA LYS A 61 -1.46 0.25 15.35
C LYS A 61 -2.43 1.08 14.54
N ARG A 62 -3.72 0.73 14.66
CA ARG A 62 -4.79 1.57 14.16
C ARG A 62 -4.96 2.77 15.09
N VAL A 63 -5.18 3.94 14.50
CA VAL A 63 -5.46 5.21 15.16
C VAL A 63 -6.76 5.80 14.59
N GLU A 64 -7.38 6.71 15.32
CA GLU A 64 -8.71 7.20 14.96
C GLU A 64 -8.70 8.64 14.40
N SER A 65 -7.56 9.35 14.48
CA SER A 65 -7.44 10.71 13.92
C SER A 65 -6.05 10.99 13.34
N ALA A 66 -5.97 12.05 12.52
CA ALA A 66 -4.71 12.52 11.94
C ALA A 66 -3.74 13.03 13.01
N GLU A 67 -4.26 13.70 14.04
CA GLU A 67 -3.47 14.21 15.16
C GLU A 67 -2.87 13.06 15.96
N GLU A 68 -3.63 12.03 16.24
CA GLU A 68 -3.16 10.82 16.88
C GLU A 68 -2.09 10.14 16.02
N ALA A 69 -2.30 10.07 14.70
CA ALA A 69 -1.33 9.50 13.76
C ALA A 69 0.00 10.26 13.80
N LEU A 70 -0.03 11.61 13.80
CA LEU A 70 1.18 12.43 13.90
C LEU A 70 1.91 12.25 15.23
N ALA A 71 1.17 12.06 16.32
CA ALA A 71 1.76 11.89 17.66
C ALA A 71 2.36 10.50 17.87
N ALA A 72 1.78 9.45 17.24
CA ALA A 72 2.13 8.06 17.49
C ALA A 72 3.12 7.46 16.47
N ALA A 73 3.17 7.99 15.23
CA ALA A 73 4.03 7.45 14.20
C ALA A 73 5.51 7.61 14.56
N ALA A 74 6.25 6.51 14.53
CA ALA A 74 7.69 6.49 14.78
C ALA A 74 8.41 5.48 13.87
N PRO A 75 9.73 5.58 13.71
CA PRO A 75 10.49 4.53 13.05
C PRO A 75 10.21 3.16 13.66
N MET A 76 10.01 2.13 12.84
CA MET A 76 9.64 0.76 13.26
C MET A 76 8.28 0.64 13.97
N SER A 77 7.50 1.73 14.07
CA SER A 77 6.17 1.75 14.69
C SER A 77 5.20 2.54 13.80
N PRO A 78 4.86 2.01 12.60
CA PRO A 78 3.89 2.66 11.73
C PRO A 78 2.51 2.67 12.38
N VAL A 79 1.70 3.64 11.98
CA VAL A 79 0.28 3.71 12.39
C VAL A 79 -0.62 3.68 11.16
N LEU A 80 -1.85 3.19 11.35
CA LEU A 80 -2.85 3.09 10.29
C LEU A 80 -4.10 3.89 10.67
N LEU A 81 -4.50 4.78 9.76
CA LEU A 81 -5.73 5.56 9.82
C LEU A 81 -6.68 5.10 8.71
N VAL A 82 -7.96 4.90 9.04
CA VAL A 82 -8.99 4.59 8.05
C VAL A 82 -9.42 5.90 7.38
N ASP A 83 -8.83 6.18 6.22
CA ASP A 83 -9.12 7.38 5.41
C ASP A 83 -8.88 7.12 3.92
N PRO A 84 -9.77 6.39 3.24
CA PRO A 84 -9.62 6.09 1.81
C PRO A 84 -9.68 7.32 0.92
N ALA A 85 -10.32 8.40 1.37
CA ALA A 85 -10.45 9.65 0.63
C ALA A 85 -9.27 10.61 0.82
N CYS A 86 -8.34 10.29 1.72
CA CYS A 86 -7.18 11.11 2.05
C CYS A 86 -7.54 12.52 2.56
N ILE A 87 -8.64 12.65 3.29
CA ILE A 87 -9.08 13.92 3.90
C ILE A 87 -8.07 14.38 4.95
N SER A 88 -7.45 13.44 5.64
CA SER A 88 -6.42 13.71 6.66
C SER A 88 -5.17 14.39 6.13
N LEU A 89 -4.93 14.40 4.82
CA LEU A 89 -3.75 15.06 4.23
C LEU A 89 -3.69 16.56 4.53
N ASP A 90 -4.84 17.21 4.71
CA ASP A 90 -4.89 18.63 5.09
C ASP A 90 -4.24 18.90 6.45
N ILE A 91 -4.25 17.89 7.35
CA ILE A 91 -3.63 17.95 8.67
C ILE A 91 -2.22 17.35 8.63
N LEU A 92 -2.07 16.19 7.97
CA LEU A 92 -0.81 15.45 7.91
C LEU A 92 0.28 16.20 7.14
N GLN A 93 -0.07 16.92 6.08
CA GLN A 93 0.82 17.70 5.21
C GLN A 93 2.15 16.97 4.92
N PRO A 94 2.11 15.77 4.32
CA PRO A 94 3.29 14.97 4.11
C PRO A 94 4.25 15.60 3.09
N GLU A 95 5.55 15.49 3.32
CA GLU A 95 6.56 15.79 2.28
C GLU A 95 6.55 14.70 1.19
N ILE A 96 6.28 13.45 1.59
CA ILE A 96 6.29 12.29 0.70
C ILE A 96 4.98 11.51 0.84
N LEU A 97 4.32 11.25 -0.29
CA LEU A 97 3.17 10.36 -0.39
C LEU A 97 3.48 9.21 -1.34
N ILE A 98 3.24 7.98 -0.89
CA ILE A 98 3.42 6.77 -1.69
C ILE A 98 2.09 6.08 -1.91
N ASP A 99 1.65 5.90 -3.14
CA ASP A 99 0.50 5.04 -3.45
C ASP A 99 0.96 3.58 -3.57
N GLY A 100 0.62 2.79 -2.57
CA GLY A 100 0.88 1.35 -2.48
C GLY A 100 -0.39 0.50 -2.57
N ILE A 101 -1.52 1.05 -3.02
CA ILE A 101 -2.81 0.34 -3.12
C ILE A 101 -2.74 -0.81 -4.13
N LEU A 102 -1.98 -0.63 -5.23
CA LEU A 102 -1.80 -1.63 -6.29
C LEU A 102 -3.12 -2.06 -6.98
N ALA A 103 -4.07 -1.14 -7.08
CA ALA A 103 -5.38 -1.37 -7.72
C ALA A 103 -5.31 -1.56 -9.25
N LYS A 104 -4.14 -1.44 -9.86
CA LYS A 104 -3.89 -1.48 -11.32
C LYS A 104 -4.55 -0.32 -12.09
N ARG A 105 -5.06 0.65 -11.37
CA ARG A 105 -5.62 1.92 -11.84
C ARG A 105 -5.44 2.96 -10.76
N ASN A 106 -5.36 4.22 -11.15
CA ASN A 106 -5.33 5.32 -10.18
C ASN A 106 -6.70 5.44 -9.48
N LEU A 107 -6.71 5.43 -8.15
CA LEU A 107 -7.87 5.64 -7.29
C LEU A 107 -7.87 7.04 -6.66
N GLY A 108 -7.40 8.04 -7.39
CA GLY A 108 -7.47 9.44 -7.00
C GLY A 108 -6.19 10.00 -6.38
N THR A 109 -5.05 9.31 -6.49
CA THR A 109 -3.76 9.91 -6.13
C THR A 109 -3.36 10.92 -7.18
N ARG A 110 -3.00 12.11 -6.74
CA ARG A 110 -2.56 13.21 -7.59
C ARG A 110 -1.22 13.74 -7.13
N ARG A 111 -0.51 14.33 -8.06
CA ARG A 111 0.83 14.89 -7.88
C ARG A 111 0.87 16.04 -6.86
N ASP A 112 -0.24 16.76 -6.68
CA ASP A 112 -0.37 17.88 -5.75
C ASP A 112 -0.66 17.49 -4.29
N MET A 113 -0.74 16.19 -3.98
CA MET A 113 -1.04 15.68 -2.63
C MET A 113 0.16 15.72 -1.68
N ALA A 114 1.39 15.88 -2.19
CA ALA A 114 2.62 16.02 -1.42
C ALA A 114 3.70 16.74 -2.24
N GLU A 115 4.81 17.12 -1.61
CA GLU A 115 5.96 17.68 -2.34
C GLU A 115 6.60 16.64 -3.28
N LEU A 116 6.56 15.36 -2.89
CA LEU A 116 6.99 14.22 -3.68
C LEU A 116 5.94 13.10 -3.64
N THR A 117 5.49 12.69 -4.82
CA THR A 117 4.52 11.61 -4.98
C THR A 117 5.12 10.43 -5.74
N ILE A 118 4.91 9.22 -5.20
CA ILE A 118 5.42 7.98 -5.77
C ILE A 118 4.28 6.96 -5.85
N ALA A 119 4.14 6.26 -6.97
CA ALA A 119 3.17 5.17 -7.09
C ALA A 119 3.87 3.83 -7.37
N LEU A 120 3.32 2.76 -6.79
CA LEU A 120 3.81 1.40 -7.01
C LEU A 120 2.98 0.70 -8.09
N GLY A 121 3.62 0.28 -9.16
CA GLY A 121 3.02 -0.53 -10.22
C GLY A 121 2.16 0.24 -11.22
N PRO A 122 1.39 -0.50 -12.04
CA PRO A 122 0.63 0.06 -13.15
C PRO A 122 -0.61 0.82 -12.69
N GLY A 123 -1.06 1.75 -13.54
CA GLY A 123 -2.25 2.57 -13.32
C GLY A 123 -1.93 4.05 -13.15
N PHE A 124 -0.66 4.41 -13.17
CA PHE A 124 -0.16 5.78 -13.06
C PHE A 124 0.80 6.11 -14.21
N GLU A 125 0.83 7.37 -14.57
CA GLU A 125 1.83 7.94 -15.48
C GLU A 125 2.74 8.88 -14.70
N ALA A 126 4.03 8.55 -14.66
CA ALA A 126 5.05 9.37 -14.02
C ALA A 126 5.18 10.73 -14.74
N GLY A 127 5.35 11.80 -13.97
CA GLY A 127 5.39 13.17 -14.45
C GLY A 127 4.01 13.80 -14.67
N ARG A 128 2.92 13.01 -14.73
CA ARG A 128 1.55 13.49 -14.88
C ARG A 128 0.71 13.25 -13.62
N ASP A 129 0.53 11.99 -13.23
CA ASP A 129 -0.33 11.60 -12.11
C ASP A 129 0.44 11.67 -10.78
N VAL A 130 1.71 11.30 -10.82
CA VAL A 130 2.68 11.30 -9.71
C VAL A 130 4.06 11.68 -10.25
N ASP A 131 5.01 12.01 -9.36
CA ASP A 131 6.38 12.33 -9.80
C ASP A 131 7.13 11.09 -10.29
N TYR A 132 6.99 9.96 -9.58
CA TYR A 132 7.67 8.71 -9.92
C TYR A 132 6.74 7.52 -9.86
N VAL A 133 6.99 6.56 -10.73
CA VAL A 133 6.34 5.24 -10.69
C VAL A 133 7.42 4.17 -10.51
N VAL A 134 7.17 3.21 -9.61
CA VAL A 134 8.07 2.07 -9.39
C VAL A 134 7.49 0.83 -10.07
N GLU A 135 8.26 0.20 -10.95
CA GLU A 135 7.86 -1.02 -11.64
C GLU A 135 7.72 -2.20 -10.65
N THR A 136 6.57 -2.86 -10.68
CA THR A 136 6.27 -4.00 -9.80
C THR A 136 6.13 -5.33 -10.53
N LYS A 137 6.20 -5.35 -11.86
CA LYS A 137 6.17 -6.59 -12.63
C LYS A 137 7.42 -7.41 -12.36
N ARG A 138 7.23 -8.68 -12.01
CA ARG A 138 8.32 -9.63 -11.84
C ARG A 138 9.17 -9.73 -13.10
N GLY A 139 10.47 -9.71 -12.95
CA GLY A 139 11.43 -9.82 -14.04
C GLY A 139 12.54 -8.79 -13.93
N HIS A 140 13.23 -8.56 -15.03
CA HIS A 140 14.46 -7.73 -15.11
C HIS A 140 14.24 -6.27 -14.63
N TYR A 141 13.03 -5.73 -14.83
CA TYR A 141 12.73 -4.33 -14.53
C TYR A 141 12.09 -4.11 -13.16
N LEU A 142 11.89 -5.16 -12.35
CA LEU A 142 11.30 -5.03 -11.02
C LEU A 142 12.08 -4.03 -10.16
N GLY A 143 11.36 -3.06 -9.60
CA GLY A 143 11.94 -2.00 -8.77
C GLY A 143 12.54 -0.82 -9.57
N ARG A 144 12.46 -0.83 -10.91
CA ARG A 144 12.91 0.31 -11.71
C ARG A 144 12.06 1.54 -11.40
N ILE A 145 12.73 2.67 -11.18
CA ILE A 145 12.08 3.97 -10.98
C ILE A 145 11.90 4.63 -12.35
N LEU A 146 10.67 5.05 -12.63
CA LEU A 146 10.27 5.76 -13.83
C LEU A 146 9.97 7.22 -13.44
N ASN A 147 10.58 8.17 -14.14
CA ASN A 147 10.31 9.60 -14.02
C ASN A 147 9.41 10.12 -15.15
N GLU A 148 9.11 9.27 -16.13
CA GLU A 148 8.17 9.50 -17.23
C GLU A 148 7.54 8.19 -17.69
N GLY A 149 6.32 8.25 -18.22
CA GLY A 149 5.59 7.10 -18.73
C GLY A 149 5.00 6.21 -17.63
N CYS A 150 4.67 4.97 -17.98
CA CYS A 150 3.91 4.05 -17.13
C CYS A 150 4.70 2.77 -16.84
N ALA A 151 4.43 2.15 -15.68
CA ALA A 151 4.84 0.78 -15.42
C ALA A 151 4.13 -0.21 -16.38
N ILE A 152 4.71 -1.38 -16.56
CA ILE A 152 4.19 -2.40 -17.48
C ILE A 152 2.76 -2.79 -17.07
N PRO A 153 1.78 -2.72 -17.99
CA PRO A 153 0.38 -3.00 -17.67
C PRO A 153 0.19 -4.41 -17.09
N ASN A 154 -0.80 -4.52 -16.20
CA ASN A 154 -1.24 -5.81 -15.69
C ASN A 154 -1.96 -6.59 -16.81
N THR A 155 -1.60 -7.85 -16.99
CA THR A 155 -2.21 -8.71 -18.00
C THR A 155 -3.54 -9.32 -17.56
N GLY A 156 -3.89 -9.24 -16.25
CA GLY A 156 -5.03 -9.95 -15.68
C GLY A 156 -4.86 -11.47 -15.63
N VAL A 157 -3.74 -11.99 -16.12
CA VAL A 157 -3.45 -13.43 -16.14
C VAL A 157 -2.45 -13.74 -15.02
N PRO A 158 -2.79 -14.66 -14.10
CA PRO A 158 -1.86 -15.10 -13.06
C PRO A 158 -0.57 -15.66 -13.66
N GLY A 159 0.57 -15.26 -13.12
CA GLY A 159 1.86 -15.79 -13.55
C GLY A 159 1.95 -17.31 -13.31
N MET A 160 2.72 -18.01 -14.13
CA MET A 160 2.99 -19.43 -13.96
C MET A 160 3.83 -19.68 -12.71
N ILE A 161 3.39 -20.59 -11.85
CA ILE A 161 4.11 -21.07 -10.67
C ILE A 161 3.94 -22.58 -10.60
N GLY A 162 5.04 -23.33 -10.64
CA GLY A 162 5.00 -24.80 -10.59
C GLY A 162 4.20 -25.42 -11.75
N GLY A 163 4.14 -24.79 -12.92
CA GLY A 163 3.38 -25.26 -14.07
C GLY A 163 1.90 -24.84 -14.08
N TYR A 164 1.42 -24.14 -13.04
CA TYR A 164 0.03 -23.71 -12.90
C TYR A 164 -0.11 -22.19 -13.07
N GLY A 165 -1.09 -21.74 -13.82
CA GLY A 165 -1.46 -20.35 -14.08
C GLY A 165 -2.84 -20.00 -13.55
N LYS A 166 -3.85 -19.99 -14.44
CA LYS A 166 -5.25 -19.67 -14.09
C LYS A 166 -5.85 -20.64 -13.08
N GLU A 167 -5.42 -21.87 -13.08
CA GLU A 167 -5.89 -22.96 -12.22
C GLU A 167 -5.63 -22.69 -10.73
N ARG A 168 -4.71 -21.76 -10.42
CA ARG A 168 -4.40 -21.36 -9.04
C ARG A 168 -5.46 -20.42 -8.44
N VAL A 169 -6.36 -19.90 -9.25
CA VAL A 169 -7.41 -18.98 -8.79
C VAL A 169 -8.73 -19.73 -8.74
N VAL A 170 -9.25 -19.92 -7.54
CA VAL A 170 -10.57 -20.49 -7.31
C VAL A 170 -11.54 -19.34 -7.10
N HIS A 171 -12.60 -19.30 -7.86
CA HIS A 171 -13.66 -18.30 -7.75
C HIS A 171 -14.88 -18.90 -7.06
N SER A 172 -15.51 -18.13 -6.15
CA SER A 172 -16.84 -18.46 -5.67
C SER A 172 -17.87 -18.08 -6.74
N ASP A 173 -18.86 -18.93 -6.94
CA ASP A 173 -20.00 -18.69 -7.82
C ASP A 173 -21.08 -17.81 -7.15
N ARG A 174 -20.96 -17.56 -5.86
CA ARG A 174 -21.91 -16.77 -5.05
C ARG A 174 -21.20 -15.79 -4.12
N ALA A 175 -21.87 -14.68 -3.84
CA ALA A 175 -21.45 -13.78 -2.78
C ALA A 175 -21.60 -14.45 -1.41
N GLY A 176 -20.64 -14.27 -0.52
CA GLY A 176 -20.67 -14.88 0.81
C GLY A 176 -19.38 -14.63 1.61
N ILE A 177 -19.35 -15.21 2.80
CA ILE A 177 -18.16 -15.19 3.66
C ILE A 177 -17.36 -16.48 3.42
N PHE A 178 -16.15 -16.34 2.95
CA PHE A 178 -15.21 -17.44 2.84
C PHE A 178 -14.61 -17.77 4.21
N ARG A 179 -14.69 -19.05 4.61
CA ARG A 179 -13.98 -19.57 5.79
C ARG A 179 -13.08 -20.72 5.34
N ALA A 180 -11.78 -20.57 5.51
CA ALA A 180 -10.85 -21.66 5.28
C ALA A 180 -10.96 -22.67 6.43
N ASN A 181 -11.01 -23.96 6.10
CA ASN A 181 -10.78 -25.02 7.07
C ASN A 181 -9.26 -25.13 7.29
N ALA A 182 -8.84 -25.17 8.54
CA ALA A 182 -7.45 -25.41 8.91
C ALA A 182 -7.05 -26.86 8.61
#